data_aa0b156d030e6c4a353eb6e17c5d762c
#
_entry.id   aa0b156d030e6c4a353eb6e17c5d762c
#
_cell.length_a   1.000
_cell.length_b   1.000
_cell.length_c   1.000
_cell.angle_alpha   90.00
_cell.angle_beta   90.00
_cell.angle_gamma   90.00
#
_symmetry.space_group_name_H-M   'P 1'
#
loop_
_entity.id
_entity.type
_entity.pdbx_description
1 polymer ?
#
loop_
_entity_poly.entity_id
_entity_poly.type
_entity_poly.pdbx_seq_one_letter_code
_entity_poly.pdbx_strand_id
1 'polypeptide(L)' 'MDTRQCIDLIKVLENGTANWVGRVATVEEAQPRLNQLSASSENHFLAIDRSTRAVVAHVVGKAGAAR' A
#
# COMPACT_ATOMS: atom_id res chain seq x y z
N MET A 1 -5.18 -15.46 -19.04
CA MET A 1 -5.11 -15.35 -18.73
C MET A 1 -4.82 -14.94 -17.87
N ASP A 2 -4.52 -14.60 -17.50
CA ASP A 2 -4.15 -14.18 -16.66
C ASP A 2 -4.59 -13.29 -16.13
N THR A 3 -5.06 -13.10 -15.92
CA THR A 3 -5.69 -12.17 -15.48
C THR A 3 -5.42 -11.96 -14.19
N ARG A 4 -4.42 -11.68 -13.84
CA ARG A 4 -4.10 -11.44 -12.70
C ARG A 4 -4.47 -10.23 -12.21
N GLN A 5 -4.87 -9.96 -11.10
CA GLN A 5 -5.09 -8.79 -10.59
C GLN A 5 -3.92 -8.17 -10.27
N CYS A 6 -3.74 -6.99 -10.35
CA CYS A 6 -2.58 -6.23 -10.01
C CYS A 6 -2.98 -5.22 -8.99
N ILE A 7 -2.34 -5.29 -7.86
CA ILE A 7 -2.60 -4.38 -6.75
C ILE A 7 -1.39 -3.49 -6.63
N ASP A 8 -1.56 -2.19 -6.82
CA ASP A 8 -0.46 -1.25 -6.71
C ASP A 8 -0.31 -0.79 -5.28
N LEU A 9 0.92 -0.72 -4.82
CA LEU A 9 1.21 -0.26 -3.46
C LEU A 9 1.73 1.16 -3.55
N ILE A 10 1.11 2.06 -2.80
CA ILE A 10 1.38 3.49 -2.87
C ILE A 10 1.75 4.00 -1.49
N LYS A 11 2.78 4.82 -1.44
CA LYS A 11 3.18 5.48 -0.21
C LYS A 11 2.70 6.92 -0.29
N VAL A 12 2.00 7.38 0.71
CA VAL A 12 1.50 8.76 0.76
C VAL A 12 2.31 9.52 1.78
N LEU A 13 2.98 10.56 1.32
CA LEU A 13 3.83 11.37 2.19
C LEU A 13 3.01 12.39 2.95
N GLU A 14 3.64 13.02 3.94
CA GLU A 14 2.94 13.99 4.74
C GLU A 14 2.38 15.13 3.95
N ASN A 15 3.02 15.54 2.90
CA ASN A 15 2.55 16.65 2.10
C ASN A 15 1.48 16.25 1.09
N GLY A 16 1.04 15.00 1.14
CA GLY A 16 0.01 14.53 0.23
C GLY A 16 0.53 13.92 -1.06
N THR A 17 1.83 13.93 -1.27
CA THR A 17 2.40 13.35 -2.47
C THR A 17 2.30 11.83 -2.40
N ALA A 18 1.91 11.20 -3.49
CA ALA A 18 1.79 9.75 -3.55
C ALA A 18 2.87 9.18 -4.43
N ASN A 19 3.57 8.16 -3.94
CA ASN A 19 4.62 7.50 -4.69
C ASN A 19 4.31 6.03 -4.82
N TRP A 20 4.50 5.49 -6.02
CA TRP A 20 4.31 4.08 -6.25
C TRP A 20 5.53 3.35 -5.68
N VAL A 21 5.30 2.34 -4.86
CA VAL A 21 6.40 1.62 -4.24
C VAL A 21 6.45 0.15 -4.61
N GLY A 22 5.43 -0.39 -5.24
CA GLY A 22 5.49 -1.78 -5.65
C GLY A 22 4.14 -2.28 -6.11
N ARG A 23 4.08 -3.58 -6.39
CA ARG A 23 2.86 -4.18 -6.87
C ARG A 23 2.83 -5.62 -6.41
N VAL A 24 1.66 -6.11 -6.10
CA VAL A 24 1.48 -7.51 -5.75
C VAL A 24 0.34 -8.08 -6.56
N ALA A 25 0.22 -9.37 -6.59
CA ALA A 25 -0.79 -10.03 -7.41
C ALA A 25 -2.15 -10.11 -6.75
N THR A 26 -2.20 -10.21 -5.46
CA THR A 26 -3.48 -10.40 -4.77
C THR A 26 -3.59 -9.50 -3.56
N VAL A 27 -4.81 -9.32 -3.09
CA VAL A 27 -5.07 -8.52 -1.90
C VAL A 27 -4.43 -9.19 -0.68
N GLU A 28 -4.42 -10.51 -0.65
CA GLU A 28 -3.82 -11.22 0.48
C GLU A 28 -2.32 -10.91 0.58
N GLU A 29 -1.68 -10.70 -0.55
CA GLU A 29 -0.27 -10.38 -0.54
C GLU A 29 -0.03 -8.93 -0.18
N ALA A 30 -1.01 -8.08 -0.43
CA ALA A 30 -0.86 -6.66 -0.19
C ALA A 30 -0.73 -6.35 1.30
N GLN A 31 -1.53 -6.98 2.12
CA GLN A 31 -1.54 -6.68 3.54
C GLN A 31 -0.18 -6.88 4.22
N PRO A 32 0.45 -8.05 4.10
CA PRO A 32 1.75 -8.23 4.73
C PRO A 32 2.81 -7.32 4.15
N ARG A 33 2.69 -7.00 2.87
CA ARG A 33 3.65 -6.13 2.26
C ARG A 33 3.52 -4.71 2.80
N LEU A 34 2.28 -4.24 2.96
CA LEU A 34 2.05 -2.92 3.53
C LEU A 34 2.54 -2.88 4.98
N ASN A 35 2.31 -3.93 5.73
CA ASN A 35 2.77 -3.99 7.11
C ASN A 35 4.28 -3.93 7.16
N GLN A 36 4.95 -4.60 6.24
CA GLN A 36 6.38 -4.60 6.19
C GLN A 36 6.91 -3.21 5.87
N LEU A 37 6.30 -2.55 4.90
CA LEU A 37 6.73 -1.22 4.50
C LEU A 37 6.48 -0.21 5.61
N SER A 38 5.36 -0.32 6.28
CA SER A 38 5.01 0.66 7.30
C SER A 38 5.75 0.48 8.61
N ALA A 39 6.37 -0.66 8.80
CA ALA A 39 7.07 -0.93 10.05
C ALA A 39 8.23 0.03 10.29
N SER A 40 8.84 0.51 9.23
CA SER A 40 9.98 1.40 9.37
C SER A 40 9.71 2.76 8.77
N SER A 41 8.47 3.16 8.66
CA SER A 41 8.13 4.42 8.02
C SER A 41 7.02 5.10 8.78
N GLU A 42 6.93 6.42 8.66
CA GLU A 42 5.87 7.16 9.27
C GLU A 42 4.78 7.47 8.27
N ASN A 43 4.97 7.13 7.03
CA ASN A 43 4.01 7.50 6.01
C ASN A 43 2.85 6.52 5.95
N HIS A 44 1.77 6.92 5.30
CA HIS A 44 0.65 6.04 5.07
C HIS A 44 0.92 5.21 3.83
N PHE A 45 0.37 4.02 3.79
CA PHE A 45 0.52 3.16 2.63
C PHE A 45 -0.84 2.64 2.21
N LEU A 46 -1.07 2.58 0.92
CA LEU A 46 -2.34 2.13 0.36
C LEU A 46 -2.11 1.01 -0.63
N ALA A 47 -3.08 0.14 -0.77
CA ALA A 47 -3.07 -0.84 -1.85
C ALA A 47 -4.30 -0.55 -2.71
N ILE A 48 -4.09 -0.37 -4.00
CA ILE A 48 -5.15 -0.02 -4.92
C ILE A 48 -5.29 -1.07 -6.00
N ASP A 49 -6.51 -1.57 -6.18
CA ASP A 49 -6.80 -2.53 -7.22
C ASP A 49 -6.83 -1.79 -8.54
N ARG A 50 -5.96 -2.15 -9.48
CA ARG A 50 -5.87 -1.46 -10.74
C ARG A 50 -7.12 -1.59 -11.59
N SER A 51 -7.81 -2.69 -11.49
CA SER A 51 -8.96 -2.88 -12.36
C SER A 51 -10.17 -2.07 -11.90
N THR A 52 -10.35 -1.90 -10.61
CA THR A 52 -11.49 -1.13 -10.10
C THR A 52 -11.09 0.24 -9.61
N ARG A 53 -9.79 0.44 -9.40
CA ARG A 53 -9.25 1.68 -8.84
C ARG A 53 -9.75 1.92 -7.43
N ALA A 54 -10.09 0.87 -6.74
CA ALA A 54 -10.56 0.97 -5.37
C ALA A 54 -9.41 0.71 -4.40
N VAL A 55 -9.40 1.40 -3.28
CA VAL A 55 -8.42 1.16 -2.25
C VAL A 55 -8.86 -0.10 -1.53
N VAL A 56 -8.04 -1.13 -1.57
CA VAL A 56 -8.39 -2.41 -0.96
C VAL A 56 -7.69 -2.64 0.38
N ALA A 57 -6.71 -1.82 0.70
CA ALA A 57 -6.04 -1.92 1.99
C ALA A 57 -5.35 -0.61 2.30
N HIS A 58 -5.16 -0.32 3.58
CA HIS A 58 -4.53 0.93 4.00
C HIS A 58 -3.91 0.71 5.36
N VAL A 59 -2.70 1.16 5.54
CA VAL A 59 -2.04 1.10 6.84
C VAL A 59 -1.37 2.43 7.11
N VAL A 60 -1.24 2.76 8.38
CA VAL A 60 -0.55 3.96 8.80
C VAL A 60 0.82 3.54 9.32
N GLY A 61 1.84 4.28 8.95
CA GLY A 61 3.19 3.94 9.36
C GLY A 61 3.32 3.88 10.86
N LYS A 62 3.93 2.79 11.33
CA LYS A 62 4.03 2.58 12.74
C LYS A 62 4.98 3.51 13.43
N ALA A 63 5.99 3.95 12.74
CA ALA A 63 6.95 4.86 13.34
C ALA A 63 6.29 6.17 13.72
N GLY A 64 5.39 6.64 12.88
CA GLY A 64 4.69 7.88 13.19
C GLY A 64 3.57 7.69 14.18
N ALA A 65 2.96 6.53 14.15
CA ALA A 65 1.85 6.27 15.03
C ALA A 65 2.27 5.98 16.46
N ALA A 66 3.52 5.75 16.64
CA ALA A 66 4.01 5.41 17.96
C ALA A 66 4.10 6.57 18.91
N ARG A 67 3.72 7.75 18.56
CA ARG A 67 3.85 8.84 19.39
C ARG A 67 2.86 8.96 20.29
#